data_d36eccfadd021dfcca5ab7ecbe69e371
#
_entry.id   d36eccfadd021dfcca5ab7ecbe69e371
#
_cell.length_a   1.000
_cell.length_b   1.000
_cell.length_c   1.000
_cell.angle_alpha   90.00
_cell.angle_beta   90.00
_cell.angle_gamma   90.00
#
_symmetry.space_group_name_H-M   'P 1'
#
loop_
_entity.id
_entity.type
_entity.pdbx_description
1 polymer ?
#
loop_
_entity_poly.entity_id
_entity_poly.type
_entity_poly.pdbx_seq_one_letter_code
_entity_poly.pdbx_strand_id
1 'polypeptide(L)'
;MLLKKMKASLAVALVMSMSLLTACGGSAGKKADTTEKSGETQAAKEGNAAEGGTIKLGVLAPLTGTNAEYGKGFQVAMQMAVDKINADGGVKGKKFELSVKDSKGDQKESSDLARQFADDDEIMAILGDFTSGCCMANASIVDEAGIVQLSPTASNPDYAPMSKYCFSIMGLQSAEAPFAAKYLLQKYAGAKNVGVIYINSDWGTSAFSNFEKAAKEIGLNIAASVNYVQDEKDFSSLITKLKSANPDHVIILDQGAVPQIINQIRTSGWDVPLAALGPGTSEQLISQTGKNSEGLLITSPFFFDPENKELTAWKDEFVSKAGFQPTIHPACAYDTVYLIKTAIEAIDGDITREAIRDKLAEVDYTGVTGPIKFTENGDINRQYMICGIENGQYVIKEGFDYSKEN
;
A
#
# COMPACT_ATOMS: atom_id res chain seq x y z
N MET A 1 -24.77 -48.41 -17.54
CA MET A 1 -23.99 -49.63 -17.81
C MET A 1 -22.58 -49.40 -17.29
N LEU A 2 -22.27 -50.16 -16.22
CA LEU A 2 -21.02 -50.59 -15.58
C LEU A 2 -20.03 -49.47 -15.18
N LEU A 3 -19.99 -49.08 -13.92
CA LEU A 3 -19.38 -49.62 -12.69
C LEU A 3 -18.11 -50.48 -12.93
N LYS A 4 -16.96 -50.00 -12.43
CA LYS A 4 -16.06 -50.83 -11.61
C LYS A 4 -15.19 -50.01 -10.69
N LYS A 5 -15.38 -50.30 -9.45
CA LYS A 5 -14.59 -50.00 -8.23
C LYS A 5 -13.22 -50.67 -8.30
N MET A 6 -12.23 -50.06 -7.65
CA MET A 6 -11.31 -50.86 -6.84
C MET A 6 -10.73 -50.04 -5.68
N LYS A 7 -10.72 -50.72 -4.52
CA LYS A 7 -10.35 -50.26 -3.18
C LYS A 7 -8.94 -50.73 -2.79
N ALA A 8 -8.39 -49.99 -1.82
CA ALA A 8 -7.54 -50.44 -0.69
C ALA A 8 -6.08 -50.81 -1.02
N SER A 9 -5.06 -50.54 -0.20
CA SER A 9 -4.91 -50.79 1.24
C SER A 9 -3.66 -50.05 1.78
N LEU A 10 -3.76 -49.48 2.87
CA LEU A 10 -3.14 -49.52 4.20
C LEU A 10 -1.87 -50.34 4.38
N ALA A 11 -0.77 -49.75 4.87
CA ALA A 11 0.16 -50.40 5.78
C ALA A 11 0.90 -49.39 6.65
N VAL A 12 0.69 -49.55 7.96
CA VAL A 12 1.32 -48.95 9.14
C VAL A 12 2.65 -49.65 9.41
N ALA A 13 3.69 -48.93 9.75
CA ALA A 13 4.81 -49.49 10.51
C ALA A 13 5.37 -48.43 11.49
N LEU A 14 5.05 -48.69 12.74
CA LEU A 14 5.54 -48.09 13.97
C LEU A 14 6.81 -48.84 14.38
N VAL A 15 7.93 -48.13 14.64
CA VAL A 15 9.02 -48.70 15.44
C VAL A 15 9.47 -47.66 16.45
N MET A 16 9.13 -47.96 17.69
CA MET A 16 9.72 -47.43 18.92
C MET A 16 11.06 -48.14 19.19
N SER A 17 12.05 -47.42 19.66
CA SER A 17 13.06 -48.00 20.55
C SER A 17 13.59 -46.93 21.50
N MET A 18 13.30 -47.16 22.77
CA MET A 18 13.82 -46.59 23.99
C MET A 18 15.09 -47.34 24.40
N SER A 19 16.06 -46.66 25.00
CA SER A 19 16.98 -47.15 26.05
C SER A 19 17.77 -45.94 26.58
N LEU A 20 17.58 -45.45 27.73
CA LEU A 20 17.86 -45.74 29.14
C LEU A 20 19.37 -45.78 29.48
N LEU A 21 19.76 -44.70 30.21
CA LEU A 21 20.43 -44.58 31.53
C LEU A 21 21.66 -45.43 31.83
N THR A 22 22.70 -44.75 32.32
CA THR A 22 23.38 -44.94 33.65
C THR A 22 24.47 -43.89 33.75
N ALA A 23 24.62 -43.12 34.67
CA ALA A 23 24.79 -42.87 36.11
C ALA A 23 26.17 -43.21 36.65
N CYS A 24 26.68 -42.25 37.41
CA CYS A 24 27.63 -42.31 38.56
C CYS A 24 29.13 -42.37 38.37
N GLY A 25 29.83 -41.38 38.94
CA GLY A 25 30.60 -41.42 40.16
C GLY A 25 32.01 -40.90 40.00
N GLY A 26 32.39 -39.79 40.55
CA GLY A 26 32.93 -39.60 41.81
C GLY A 26 34.45 -39.41 41.88
N SER A 27 34.83 -38.31 42.50
CA SER A 27 35.89 -38.09 43.48
C SER A 27 37.33 -37.69 43.04
N ALA A 28 37.61 -36.46 43.41
CA ALA A 28 38.74 -35.95 44.22
C ALA A 28 40.21 -36.18 43.85
N GLY A 29 40.95 -35.09 43.78
CA GLY A 29 42.26 -35.06 44.41
C GLY A 29 43.38 -34.30 43.70
N LYS A 30 43.70 -33.14 44.34
CA LYS A 30 45.03 -32.57 44.59
C LYS A 30 45.74 -31.70 43.56
N LYS A 31 46.02 -30.51 44.13
CA LYS A 31 46.97 -29.45 43.86
C LYS A 31 48.32 -29.87 43.27
N ALA A 32 48.84 -29.04 42.40
CA ALA A 32 50.21 -28.51 42.46
C ALA A 32 50.29 -27.19 41.70
N ASP A 33 50.91 -26.25 42.38
CA ASP A 33 51.27 -24.90 42.10
C ASP A 33 52.47 -24.87 41.12
N THR A 34 52.50 -23.93 40.19
CA THR A 34 53.73 -23.18 39.87
C THR A 34 53.46 -22.02 38.89
N THR A 35 53.99 -20.97 39.31
CA THR A 35 54.13 -19.56 38.95
C THR A 35 54.61 -19.26 37.50
N GLU A 36 54.12 -18.07 37.02
CA GLU A 36 54.75 -17.04 36.16
C GLU A 36 54.88 -17.23 34.66
N LYS A 37 54.28 -16.41 33.85
CA LYS A 37 54.76 -15.10 33.36
C LYS A 37 53.78 -14.41 32.44
N SER A 38 53.68 -13.09 32.70
CA SER A 38 53.00 -12.02 31.95
C SER A 38 53.21 -12.07 30.43
N GLY A 39 52.10 -11.91 29.72
CA GLY A 39 52.03 -11.47 28.33
C GLY A 39 50.70 -10.71 28.14
N GLU A 40 50.79 -9.36 28.20
CA GLU A 40 49.71 -8.50 27.83
C GLU A 40 49.36 -8.73 26.35
N THR A 41 48.20 -9.33 26.12
CA THR A 41 47.53 -9.26 24.82
C THR A 41 46.26 -8.49 25.06
N GLN A 42 46.17 -7.30 24.48
CA GLN A 42 44.96 -6.48 24.42
C GLN A 42 43.82 -7.32 23.87
N ALA A 43 42.93 -7.76 24.74
CA ALA A 43 41.62 -8.26 24.34
C ALA A 43 40.84 -7.07 23.78
N ALA A 44 40.57 -7.10 22.48
CA ALA A 44 39.58 -6.26 21.86
C ALA A 44 38.26 -6.46 22.66
N LYS A 45 37.74 -5.35 23.17
CA LYS A 45 36.39 -5.30 23.72
C LYS A 45 35.43 -5.72 22.57
N GLU A 46 35.02 -6.97 22.60
CA GLU A 46 33.75 -7.34 21.97
C GLU A 46 32.69 -6.49 22.64
N GLY A 47 32.18 -5.53 21.91
CA GLY A 47 31.02 -4.75 22.32
C GLY A 47 29.88 -5.72 22.56
N ASN A 48 29.43 -5.80 23.79
CA ASN A 48 28.15 -6.40 24.15
C ASN A 48 27.10 -5.72 23.26
N ALA A 49 26.65 -6.41 22.21
CA ALA A 49 25.41 -6.08 21.55
C ALA A 49 24.33 -6.28 22.63
N ALA A 50 23.87 -5.17 23.20
CA ALA A 50 22.70 -5.17 24.07
C ALA A 50 21.60 -5.93 23.34
N GLU A 51 20.91 -6.85 24.02
CA GLU A 51 19.71 -7.51 23.50
C GLU A 51 18.73 -6.41 23.09
N GLY A 52 18.72 -6.08 21.79
CA GLY A 52 17.91 -5.03 21.23
C GLY A 52 16.46 -5.50 21.28
N GLY A 53 15.62 -4.79 22.05
CA GLY A 53 14.17 -5.03 22.12
C GLY A 53 13.53 -4.93 20.72
N THR A 54 12.22 -5.15 20.66
CA THR A 54 11.42 -5.08 19.44
C THR A 54 10.62 -3.77 19.41
N ILE A 55 10.44 -3.19 18.23
CA ILE A 55 9.50 -2.11 17.94
C ILE A 55 8.38 -2.72 17.11
N LYS A 56 7.18 -2.81 17.67
CA LYS A 56 6.03 -3.39 16.96
C LYS A 56 5.26 -2.32 16.20
N LEU A 57 4.92 -2.62 14.96
CA LEU A 57 4.09 -1.80 14.08
C LEU A 57 2.81 -2.55 13.77
N GLY A 58 1.65 -1.93 14.03
CA GLY A 58 0.36 -2.46 13.60
C GLY A 58 0.17 -2.22 12.10
N VAL A 59 -0.38 -3.20 11.39
CA VAL A 59 -0.73 -3.05 9.96
C VAL A 59 -2.21 -3.34 9.79
N LEU A 60 -2.94 -2.37 9.25
CA LEU A 60 -4.32 -2.52 8.80
C LEU A 60 -4.34 -2.59 7.28
N ALA A 61 -4.85 -3.67 6.73
CA ALA A 61 -4.89 -3.87 5.29
C ALA A 61 -6.08 -4.77 4.92
N PRO A 62 -6.74 -4.55 3.77
CA PRO A 62 -7.81 -5.41 3.28
C PRO A 62 -7.21 -6.70 2.69
N LEU A 63 -6.97 -7.73 3.52
CA LEU A 63 -6.41 -9.00 3.06
C LEU A 63 -7.44 -9.90 2.37
N THR A 64 -8.71 -9.62 2.61
CA THR A 64 -9.87 -10.29 1.98
C THR A 64 -10.84 -9.26 1.40
N GLY A 65 -11.82 -9.70 0.60
CA GLY A 65 -12.80 -8.82 -0.05
C GLY A 65 -12.32 -8.21 -1.37
N THR A 66 -13.03 -7.18 -1.84
CA THR A 66 -12.83 -6.56 -3.17
C THR A 66 -11.44 -5.95 -3.34
N ASN A 67 -10.84 -5.45 -2.27
CA ASN A 67 -9.53 -4.80 -2.27
C ASN A 67 -8.36 -5.71 -1.81
N ALA A 68 -8.57 -7.04 -1.77
CA ALA A 68 -7.60 -8.00 -1.22
C ALA A 68 -6.24 -8.00 -1.93
N GLU A 69 -6.20 -7.65 -3.20
CA GLU A 69 -4.96 -7.51 -3.97
C GLU A 69 -4.03 -6.46 -3.35
N TYR A 70 -4.59 -5.30 -3.03
CA TYR A 70 -3.81 -4.20 -2.44
C TYR A 70 -3.29 -4.55 -1.04
N GLY A 71 -4.14 -5.16 -0.21
CA GLY A 71 -3.74 -5.59 1.13
C GLY A 71 -2.62 -6.63 1.12
N LYS A 72 -2.67 -7.60 0.21
CA LYS A 72 -1.59 -8.57 -0.01
C LYS A 72 -0.30 -7.88 -0.46
N GLY A 73 -0.40 -6.89 -1.36
CA GLY A 73 0.73 -6.07 -1.77
C GLY A 73 1.36 -5.32 -0.61
N PHE A 74 0.56 -4.76 0.29
CA PHE A 74 1.03 -4.10 1.51
C PHE A 74 1.80 -5.06 2.40
N GLN A 75 1.21 -6.21 2.70
CA GLN A 75 1.84 -7.20 3.57
C GLN A 75 3.21 -7.62 3.06
N VAL A 76 3.32 -7.94 1.77
CA VAL A 76 4.61 -8.34 1.17
C VAL A 76 5.61 -7.19 1.19
N ALA A 77 5.23 -6.00 0.76
CA ALA A 77 6.15 -4.86 0.66
C ALA A 77 6.64 -4.37 2.03
N MET A 78 5.74 -4.27 3.02
CA MET A 78 6.12 -3.90 4.40
C MET A 78 7.03 -4.95 5.04
N GLN A 79 6.76 -6.26 4.82
CA GLN A 79 7.63 -7.31 5.31
C GLN A 79 9.01 -7.27 4.65
N MET A 80 9.10 -7.00 3.33
CA MET A 80 10.38 -6.78 2.65
C MET A 80 11.19 -5.64 3.28
N ALA A 81 10.52 -4.53 3.60
CA ALA A 81 11.17 -3.40 4.26
C ALA A 81 11.70 -3.79 5.66
N VAL A 82 10.85 -4.45 6.45
CA VAL A 82 11.22 -4.92 7.80
C VAL A 82 12.38 -5.90 7.76
N ASP A 83 12.34 -6.89 6.85
CA ASP A 83 13.41 -7.88 6.71
C ASP A 83 14.76 -7.20 6.40
N LYS A 84 14.76 -6.22 5.49
CA LYS A 84 15.95 -5.49 5.10
C LYS A 84 16.48 -4.61 6.25
N ILE A 85 15.62 -3.84 6.90
CA ILE A 85 15.99 -3.01 8.05
C ILE A 85 16.57 -3.90 9.17
N ASN A 86 15.94 -5.02 9.45
CA ASN A 86 16.38 -5.94 10.50
C ASN A 86 17.70 -6.65 10.16
N ALA A 87 17.95 -6.95 8.89
CA ALA A 87 19.21 -7.50 8.41
C ALA A 87 20.37 -6.50 8.54
N ASP A 88 20.07 -5.21 8.33
CA ASP A 88 21.03 -4.10 8.47
C ASP A 88 21.27 -3.68 9.94
N GLY A 89 20.73 -4.43 10.92
CA GLY A 89 20.93 -4.18 12.36
C GLY A 89 19.76 -3.54 13.08
N GLY A 90 18.64 -3.30 12.38
CA GLY A 90 17.43 -2.70 12.94
C GLY A 90 17.52 -1.18 13.09
N VAL A 91 16.75 -0.63 14.03
CA VAL A 91 16.66 0.81 14.33
C VAL A 91 17.07 1.04 15.77
N LYS A 92 18.13 1.81 15.99
CA LYS A 92 18.69 2.05 17.34
C LYS A 92 18.94 0.74 18.13
N GLY A 93 19.39 -0.32 17.44
CA GLY A 93 19.65 -1.62 18.05
C GLY A 93 18.41 -2.47 18.33
N LYS A 94 17.23 -2.03 17.93
CA LYS A 94 15.94 -2.75 18.04
C LYS A 94 15.50 -3.25 16.68
N LYS A 95 14.78 -4.39 16.64
CA LYS A 95 14.20 -4.93 15.40
C LYS A 95 12.75 -4.52 15.24
N PHE A 96 12.31 -4.30 13.99
CA PHE A 96 10.90 -4.15 13.69
C PHE A 96 10.19 -5.49 13.65
N GLU A 97 8.93 -5.49 14.10
CA GLU A 97 7.98 -6.59 13.98
C GLU A 97 6.63 -6.04 13.51
N LEU A 98 5.98 -6.73 12.57
CA LEU A 98 4.66 -6.37 12.07
C LEU A 98 3.55 -7.20 12.73
N SER A 99 2.53 -6.53 13.23
CA SER A 99 1.27 -7.15 13.63
C SER A 99 0.22 -6.84 12.56
N VAL A 100 -0.04 -7.79 11.66
CA VAL A 100 -0.91 -7.57 10.50
C VAL A 100 -2.33 -8.05 10.79
N LYS A 101 -3.33 -7.20 10.51
CA LYS A 101 -4.75 -7.50 10.68
C LYS A 101 -5.54 -7.17 9.41
N ASP A 102 -6.53 -8.03 9.11
CA ASP A 102 -7.41 -7.90 7.95
C ASP A 102 -8.57 -6.96 8.25
N SER A 103 -8.54 -5.75 7.70
CA SER A 103 -9.62 -4.77 7.79
C SER A 103 -10.79 -5.07 6.84
N LYS A 104 -10.60 -5.98 5.88
CA LYS A 104 -11.57 -6.30 4.82
C LYS A 104 -11.95 -5.09 3.93
N GLY A 105 -11.35 -3.93 4.16
CA GLY A 105 -11.76 -2.65 3.59
C GLY A 105 -13.08 -2.13 4.14
N ASP A 106 -13.51 -2.66 5.29
CA ASP A 106 -14.72 -2.26 6.01
C ASP A 106 -14.38 -1.26 7.13
N GLN A 107 -15.07 -0.12 7.16
CA GLN A 107 -14.78 0.97 8.10
C GLN A 107 -14.95 0.55 9.56
N LYS A 108 -15.99 -0.26 9.85
CA LYS A 108 -16.24 -0.73 11.21
C LYS A 108 -15.18 -1.72 11.67
N GLU A 109 -14.83 -2.69 10.83
CA GLU A 109 -13.76 -3.66 11.12
C GLU A 109 -12.43 -2.95 11.33
N SER A 110 -12.09 -2.01 10.42
CA SER A 110 -10.87 -1.19 10.54
C SER A 110 -10.82 -0.43 11.87
N SER A 111 -11.92 0.19 12.29
CA SER A 111 -12.00 0.93 13.56
C SER A 111 -11.89 0.01 14.79
N ASP A 112 -12.53 -1.16 14.76
CA ASP A 112 -12.44 -2.15 15.84
C ASP A 112 -10.98 -2.66 15.99
N LEU A 113 -10.27 -2.84 14.87
CA LEU A 113 -8.86 -3.24 14.85
C LEU A 113 -7.90 -2.11 15.22
N ALA A 114 -8.18 -0.87 14.78
CA ALA A 114 -7.41 0.31 15.18
C ALA A 114 -7.47 0.53 16.68
N ARG A 115 -8.64 0.34 17.29
CA ARG A 115 -8.80 0.40 18.76
C ARG A 115 -7.97 -0.66 19.48
N GLN A 116 -7.95 -1.91 18.96
CA GLN A 116 -7.11 -2.96 19.52
C GLN A 116 -5.61 -2.62 19.47
N PHE A 117 -5.16 -1.97 18.40
CA PHE A 117 -3.78 -1.50 18.29
C PHE A 117 -3.50 -0.29 19.18
N ALA A 118 -4.47 0.59 19.33
CA ALA A 118 -4.37 1.76 20.21
C ALA A 118 -4.25 1.37 21.69
N ASP A 119 -5.00 0.33 22.10
CA ASP A 119 -5.02 -0.21 23.47
C ASP A 119 -3.79 -1.08 23.80
N ASP A 120 -2.98 -1.46 22.81
CA ASP A 120 -1.75 -2.24 22.99
C ASP A 120 -0.54 -1.30 23.07
N ASP A 121 0.02 -1.10 24.26
CA ASP A 121 1.16 -0.21 24.50
C ASP A 121 2.45 -0.64 23.76
N GLU A 122 2.53 -1.88 23.26
CA GLU A 122 3.66 -2.36 22.48
C GLU A 122 3.61 -1.89 21.02
N ILE A 123 2.43 -1.51 20.51
CA ILE A 123 2.28 -0.99 19.15
C ILE A 123 2.66 0.49 19.10
N MET A 124 3.70 0.81 18.37
CA MET A 124 4.27 2.17 18.33
C MET A 124 3.69 3.05 17.23
N ALA A 125 3.22 2.47 16.12
CA ALA A 125 2.53 3.15 15.04
C ALA A 125 1.63 2.18 14.28
N ILE A 126 0.61 2.70 13.59
CA ILE A 126 -0.28 1.95 12.70
C ILE A 126 0.05 2.32 11.25
N LEU A 127 0.33 1.33 10.41
CA LEU A 127 0.52 1.47 8.97
C LEU A 127 -0.75 1.00 8.25
N GLY A 128 -1.31 1.83 7.39
CA GLY A 128 -2.59 1.52 6.74
C GLY A 128 -3.70 2.47 7.21
N ASP A 129 -4.93 2.29 6.85
CA ASP A 129 -5.54 1.30 5.97
C ASP A 129 -5.34 1.67 4.48
N PHE A 130 -5.92 0.86 3.58
CA PHE A 130 -5.92 1.12 2.15
C PHE A 130 -6.92 2.20 1.74
N THR A 131 -8.17 2.14 2.21
CA THR A 131 -9.21 3.08 1.79
C THR A 131 -9.23 4.33 2.67
N SER A 132 -9.50 5.50 2.06
CA SER A 132 -9.65 6.75 2.80
C SER A 132 -10.75 6.66 3.87
N GLY A 133 -11.89 5.99 3.56
CA GLY A 133 -12.98 5.83 4.51
C GLY A 133 -12.59 5.05 5.77
N CYS A 134 -11.80 3.97 5.63
CA CYS A 134 -11.26 3.25 6.79
C CYS A 134 -10.30 4.13 7.61
N CYS A 135 -9.41 4.86 6.93
CA CYS A 135 -8.47 5.75 7.61
C CYS A 135 -9.19 6.88 8.37
N MET A 136 -10.20 7.49 7.75
CA MET A 136 -11.01 8.55 8.36
C MET A 136 -11.82 8.03 9.56
N ALA A 137 -12.37 6.82 9.47
CA ALA A 137 -13.08 6.18 10.58
C ALA A 137 -12.19 5.91 11.80
N ASN A 138 -10.88 5.77 11.59
CA ASN A 138 -9.89 5.54 12.66
C ASN A 138 -9.38 6.85 13.28
N ALA A 139 -9.59 8.01 12.65
CA ALA A 139 -8.90 9.26 13.00
C ALA A 139 -9.10 9.68 14.47
N SER A 140 -10.32 9.59 15.01
CA SER A 140 -10.58 9.92 16.43
C SER A 140 -9.91 8.94 17.38
N ILE A 141 -9.83 7.65 17.00
CA ILE A 141 -9.21 6.60 17.82
C ILE A 141 -7.71 6.84 17.96
N VAL A 142 -7.04 7.13 16.85
CA VAL A 142 -5.60 7.38 16.85
C VAL A 142 -5.22 8.71 17.50
N ASP A 143 -6.10 9.72 17.39
CA ASP A 143 -5.95 11.01 18.08
C ASP A 143 -6.02 10.83 19.61
N GLU A 144 -7.06 10.16 20.11
CA GLU A 144 -7.26 9.87 21.53
C GLU A 144 -6.10 9.05 22.13
N ALA A 145 -5.59 8.08 21.38
CA ALA A 145 -4.49 7.21 21.82
C ALA A 145 -3.10 7.81 21.63
N GLY A 146 -2.98 8.94 20.94
CA GLY A 146 -1.68 9.54 20.63
C GLY A 146 -0.79 8.66 19.77
N ILE A 147 -1.35 7.85 18.87
CA ILE A 147 -0.63 6.91 18.01
C ILE A 147 -0.72 7.33 16.54
N VAL A 148 0.42 7.32 15.84
CA VAL A 148 0.44 7.63 14.40
C VAL A 148 -0.33 6.57 13.62
N GLN A 149 -1.20 7.03 12.70
CA GLN A 149 -1.68 6.25 11.57
C GLN A 149 -1.10 6.82 10.28
N LEU A 150 -0.17 6.08 9.67
CA LEU A 150 0.45 6.41 8.39
C LEU A 150 -0.15 5.55 7.28
N SER A 151 -1.05 6.14 6.50
CA SER A 151 -1.64 5.44 5.35
C SER A 151 -0.72 5.52 4.13
N PRO A 152 -0.42 4.37 3.48
CA PRO A 152 0.25 4.39 2.19
C PRO A 152 -0.58 5.02 1.08
N THR A 153 -1.92 5.02 1.18
CA THR A 153 -2.81 5.19 0.02
C THR A 153 -4.04 6.07 0.23
N ALA A 154 -4.34 6.51 1.45
CA ALA A 154 -5.44 7.45 1.66
C ALA A 154 -5.15 8.77 0.93
N SER A 155 -5.99 9.12 -0.04
CA SER A 155 -5.81 10.31 -0.89
C SER A 155 -6.98 11.30 -0.80
N ASN A 156 -7.98 11.03 0.06
CA ASN A 156 -9.01 12.01 0.37
C ASN A 156 -8.36 13.18 1.14
N PRO A 157 -8.50 14.44 0.68
CA PRO A 157 -7.86 15.59 1.29
C PRO A 157 -8.33 15.88 2.71
N ASP A 158 -9.48 15.33 3.12
CA ASP A 158 -10.02 15.55 4.46
C ASP A 158 -9.41 14.60 5.51
N TYR A 159 -8.69 13.53 5.10
CA TYR A 159 -8.17 12.53 6.05
C TYR A 159 -7.06 13.07 6.96
N ALA A 160 -5.98 13.52 6.38
CA ALA A 160 -4.80 13.92 7.16
C ALA A 160 -5.10 15.08 8.13
N PRO A 161 -5.90 16.12 7.75
CA PRO A 161 -6.27 17.21 8.65
C PRO A 161 -7.16 16.81 9.85
N MET A 162 -7.72 15.58 9.87
CA MET A 162 -8.59 15.14 10.99
C MET A 162 -7.85 15.03 12.31
N SER A 163 -6.55 14.72 12.27
CA SER A 163 -5.71 14.62 13.47
C SER A 163 -4.24 14.82 13.13
N LYS A 164 -3.50 15.43 14.05
CA LYS A 164 -2.03 15.52 13.96
C LYS A 164 -1.31 14.16 13.96
N TYR A 165 -2.03 13.06 14.20
CA TYR A 165 -1.54 11.69 14.13
C TYR A 165 -1.89 10.99 12.83
N CYS A 166 -2.65 11.64 11.94
CA CYS A 166 -3.01 11.11 10.63
C CYS A 166 -2.03 11.56 9.54
N PHE A 167 -1.41 10.62 8.85
CA PHE A 167 -0.45 10.88 7.78
C PHE A 167 -0.77 10.05 6.53
N SER A 168 -0.46 10.60 5.34
CA SER A 168 -0.64 9.90 4.06
C SER A 168 0.43 10.26 3.05
N ILE A 169 0.83 9.28 2.20
CA ILE A 169 1.90 9.46 1.21
C ILE A 169 1.49 9.19 -0.24
N MET A 170 0.22 8.96 -0.52
CA MET A 170 -0.25 8.73 -1.90
C MET A 170 -0.27 10.02 -2.74
N GLY A 171 -0.51 11.17 -2.13
CA GLY A 171 -0.92 12.40 -2.77
C GLY A 171 -2.43 12.58 -2.77
N LEU A 172 -2.92 13.77 -3.10
CA LEU A 172 -4.30 14.15 -2.85
C LEU A 172 -5.18 14.11 -4.10
N GLN A 173 -6.42 13.65 -3.95
CA GLN A 173 -7.44 13.73 -4.99
C GLN A 173 -7.74 15.17 -5.42
N SER A 174 -7.57 16.14 -4.53
CA SER A 174 -7.68 17.57 -4.86
C SER A 174 -6.62 18.05 -5.85
N ALA A 175 -5.54 17.27 -6.08
CA ALA A 175 -4.56 17.52 -7.13
C ALA A 175 -4.74 16.53 -8.31
N GLU A 176 -4.98 15.25 -8.05
CA GLU A 176 -5.09 14.21 -9.09
C GLU A 176 -6.33 14.38 -9.97
N ALA A 177 -7.50 14.60 -9.38
CA ALA A 177 -8.74 14.70 -10.15
C ALA A 177 -8.78 15.94 -11.07
N PRO A 178 -8.34 17.14 -10.66
CA PRO A 178 -8.12 18.26 -11.57
C PRO A 178 -7.08 17.97 -12.67
N PHE A 179 -5.99 17.28 -12.34
CA PHE A 179 -5.01 16.82 -13.33
C PHE A 179 -5.66 15.92 -14.39
N ALA A 180 -6.47 14.95 -13.97
CA ALA A 180 -7.21 14.07 -14.88
C ALA A 180 -8.16 14.85 -15.79
N ALA A 181 -8.92 15.82 -15.25
CA ALA A 181 -9.84 16.63 -16.05
C ALA A 181 -9.10 17.50 -17.07
N LYS A 182 -8.12 18.28 -16.62
CA LYS A 182 -7.42 19.28 -17.42
C LYS A 182 -6.41 18.67 -18.38
N TYR A 183 -5.52 17.84 -17.84
CA TYR A 183 -4.34 17.40 -18.60
C TYR A 183 -4.61 16.08 -19.30
N LEU A 184 -5.13 15.06 -18.63
CA LEU A 184 -5.37 13.76 -19.24
C LEU A 184 -6.53 13.82 -20.23
N LEU A 185 -7.72 14.27 -19.80
CA LEU A 185 -8.91 14.23 -20.65
C LEU A 185 -8.95 15.39 -21.65
N GLN A 186 -8.91 16.63 -21.21
CA GLN A 186 -9.10 17.76 -22.10
C GLN A 186 -7.90 17.99 -23.04
N LYS A 187 -6.67 18.08 -22.52
CA LYS A 187 -5.50 18.41 -23.33
C LYS A 187 -4.95 17.20 -24.09
N TYR A 188 -4.71 16.09 -23.41
CA TYR A 188 -4.08 14.92 -24.03
C TYR A 188 -5.08 14.12 -24.89
N ALA A 189 -6.22 13.72 -24.33
CA ALA A 189 -7.22 12.91 -25.03
C ALA A 189 -8.13 13.73 -25.95
N GLY A 190 -8.21 15.07 -25.78
CA GLY A 190 -9.08 15.93 -26.59
C GLY A 190 -10.55 15.80 -26.27
N ALA A 191 -10.90 15.29 -25.06
CA ALA A 191 -12.27 15.09 -24.63
C ALA A 191 -13.04 16.41 -24.56
N LYS A 192 -14.31 16.38 -24.90
CA LYS A 192 -15.26 17.50 -24.83
C LYS A 192 -16.48 17.19 -23.97
N ASN A 193 -16.93 15.93 -24.02
CA ASN A 193 -18.11 15.44 -23.31
C ASN A 193 -17.76 14.15 -22.57
N VAL A 194 -17.66 14.19 -21.26
CA VAL A 194 -17.20 13.06 -20.45
C VAL A 194 -18.35 12.41 -19.70
N GLY A 195 -18.46 11.10 -19.76
CA GLY A 195 -19.23 10.29 -18.81
C GLY A 195 -18.41 9.97 -17.59
N VAL A 196 -19.00 10.04 -16.39
CA VAL A 196 -18.32 9.70 -15.15
C VAL A 196 -19.04 8.56 -14.45
N ILE A 197 -18.32 7.50 -14.10
CA ILE A 197 -18.79 6.43 -13.22
C ILE A 197 -17.90 6.37 -11.99
N TYR A 198 -18.49 6.39 -10.79
CA TYR A 198 -17.73 6.43 -9.56
C TYR A 198 -18.38 5.62 -8.43
N ILE A 199 -17.53 5.11 -7.54
CA ILE A 199 -17.99 4.43 -6.33
C ILE A 199 -18.54 5.46 -5.33
N ASN A 200 -19.69 5.18 -4.71
CA ASN A 200 -20.27 5.99 -3.66
C ASN A 200 -19.63 5.63 -2.30
N SER A 201 -18.42 6.10 -2.10
CA SER A 201 -17.62 6.00 -0.88
C SER A 201 -17.00 7.37 -0.57
N ASP A 202 -16.38 7.53 0.62
CA ASP A 202 -15.69 8.77 0.98
C ASP A 202 -14.60 9.13 -0.06
N TRP A 203 -13.90 8.12 -0.58
CA TRP A 203 -12.92 8.32 -1.64
C TRP A 203 -13.58 8.72 -2.97
N GLY A 204 -14.57 7.96 -3.43
CA GLY A 204 -15.17 8.16 -4.76
C GLY A 204 -15.96 9.44 -4.88
N THR A 205 -16.69 9.83 -3.82
CA THR A 205 -17.42 11.11 -3.78
C THR A 205 -16.48 12.31 -3.75
N SER A 206 -15.38 12.22 -3.01
CA SER A 206 -14.34 13.25 -3.00
C SER A 206 -13.67 13.37 -4.38
N ALA A 207 -13.29 12.23 -5.00
CA ALA A 207 -12.70 12.22 -6.34
C ALA A 207 -13.65 12.86 -7.37
N PHE A 208 -14.93 12.48 -7.35
CA PHE A 208 -15.92 13.06 -8.25
C PHE A 208 -16.12 14.56 -8.02
N SER A 209 -16.24 15.00 -6.77
CA SER A 209 -16.42 16.43 -6.45
C SER A 209 -15.25 17.29 -6.94
N ASN A 210 -14.01 16.83 -6.72
CA ASN A 210 -12.81 17.52 -7.20
C ASN A 210 -12.73 17.52 -8.74
N PHE A 211 -13.10 16.39 -9.39
CA PHE A 211 -13.18 16.28 -10.84
C PHE A 211 -14.22 17.21 -11.44
N GLU A 212 -15.44 17.20 -10.90
CA GLU A 212 -16.57 18.02 -11.36
C GLU A 212 -16.25 19.51 -11.25
N LYS A 213 -15.68 19.94 -10.13
CA LYS A 213 -15.23 21.31 -9.92
C LYS A 213 -14.23 21.72 -11.00
N ALA A 214 -13.18 20.93 -11.19
CA ALA A 214 -12.16 21.20 -12.19
C ALA A 214 -12.74 21.19 -13.62
N ALA A 215 -13.58 20.22 -13.97
CA ALA A 215 -14.23 20.14 -15.26
C ALA A 215 -15.03 21.42 -15.57
N LYS A 216 -15.79 21.92 -14.58
CA LYS A 216 -16.54 23.16 -14.70
C LYS A 216 -15.62 24.37 -14.91
N GLU A 217 -14.52 24.46 -14.18
CA GLU A 217 -13.55 25.58 -14.27
C GLU A 217 -12.90 25.67 -15.66
N ILE A 218 -12.62 24.52 -16.29
CA ILE A 218 -11.96 24.44 -17.60
C ILE A 218 -12.94 24.34 -18.77
N GLY A 219 -14.25 24.29 -18.51
CA GLY A 219 -15.27 24.15 -19.55
C GLY A 219 -15.37 22.73 -20.17
N LEU A 220 -14.90 21.70 -19.49
CA LEU A 220 -15.10 20.30 -19.88
C LEU A 220 -16.51 19.86 -19.49
N ASN A 221 -17.33 19.45 -20.47
CA ASN A 221 -18.71 19.05 -20.20
C ASN A 221 -18.79 17.65 -19.59
N ILE A 222 -19.51 17.50 -18.49
CA ILE A 222 -19.90 16.21 -17.94
C ILE A 222 -21.28 15.86 -18.51
N ALA A 223 -21.31 15.00 -19.52
CA ALA A 223 -22.54 14.59 -20.21
C ALA A 223 -23.50 13.81 -19.29
N ALA A 224 -22.94 12.95 -18.43
CA ALA A 224 -23.66 12.24 -17.39
C ALA A 224 -22.70 11.78 -16.30
N SER A 225 -23.20 11.68 -15.07
CA SER A 225 -22.52 11.00 -13.96
C SER A 225 -23.43 9.94 -13.35
N VAL A 226 -22.83 8.82 -12.94
CA VAL A 226 -23.51 7.71 -12.26
C VAL A 226 -22.63 7.18 -11.13
N ASN A 227 -23.26 6.73 -10.05
CA ASN A 227 -22.55 6.10 -8.95
C ASN A 227 -23.17 4.76 -8.55
N TYR A 228 -22.44 3.99 -7.79
CA TYR A 228 -22.84 2.69 -7.28
C TYR A 228 -22.23 2.47 -5.88
N VAL A 229 -22.82 1.56 -5.12
CA VAL A 229 -22.34 1.20 -3.79
C VAL A 229 -21.24 0.15 -3.86
N GLN A 230 -20.45 0.05 -2.81
CA GLN A 230 -19.42 -1.00 -2.70
C GLN A 230 -20.05 -2.40 -2.92
N ASP A 231 -19.27 -3.30 -3.51
CA ASP A 231 -19.64 -4.67 -3.84
C ASP A 231 -20.71 -4.84 -4.94
N GLU A 232 -21.07 -3.75 -5.66
CA GLU A 232 -21.88 -3.87 -6.88
C GLU A 232 -21.16 -4.76 -7.91
N LYS A 233 -21.95 -5.59 -8.61
CA LYS A 233 -21.44 -6.54 -9.62
C LYS A 233 -22.06 -6.33 -11.00
N ASP A 234 -23.21 -5.67 -11.09
CA ASP A 234 -23.90 -5.42 -12.34
C ASP A 234 -24.03 -3.92 -12.64
N PHE A 235 -23.17 -3.46 -13.53
CA PHE A 235 -23.12 -2.06 -13.96
C PHE A 235 -23.97 -1.78 -15.22
N SER A 236 -24.72 -2.76 -15.75
CA SER A 236 -25.41 -2.68 -17.04
C SER A 236 -26.37 -1.49 -17.14
N SER A 237 -27.13 -1.20 -16.07
CA SER A 237 -28.07 -0.08 -16.05
C SER A 237 -27.34 1.28 -16.05
N LEU A 238 -26.23 1.38 -15.33
CA LEU A 238 -25.40 2.57 -15.25
C LEU A 238 -24.68 2.84 -16.57
N ILE A 239 -24.16 1.78 -17.20
CA ILE A 239 -23.53 1.84 -18.53
C ILE A 239 -24.55 2.29 -19.58
N THR A 240 -25.79 1.77 -19.54
CA THR A 240 -26.87 2.19 -20.44
C THR A 240 -27.17 3.68 -20.28
N LYS A 241 -27.24 4.17 -19.05
CA LYS A 241 -27.47 5.60 -18.76
C LYS A 241 -26.33 6.47 -19.30
N LEU A 242 -25.07 6.08 -19.07
CA LEU A 242 -23.91 6.79 -19.62
C LEU A 242 -23.91 6.80 -21.14
N LYS A 243 -24.12 5.62 -21.77
CA LYS A 243 -24.16 5.47 -23.22
C LYS A 243 -25.25 6.34 -23.87
N SER A 244 -26.40 6.48 -23.21
CA SER A 244 -27.51 7.31 -23.71
C SER A 244 -27.18 8.83 -23.71
N ALA A 245 -26.26 9.28 -22.86
CA ALA A 245 -25.77 10.66 -22.83
C ALA A 245 -24.71 10.94 -23.92
N ASN A 246 -24.29 9.91 -24.67
CA ASN A 246 -23.35 10.00 -25.78
C ASN A 246 -22.04 10.75 -25.46
N PRO A 247 -21.32 10.41 -24.39
CA PRO A 247 -20.03 11.01 -24.10
C PRO A 247 -18.97 10.54 -25.13
N ASP A 248 -17.96 11.37 -25.36
CA ASP A 248 -16.80 10.99 -26.20
C ASP A 248 -15.73 10.23 -25.40
N HIS A 249 -15.72 10.34 -24.07
CA HIS A 249 -14.84 9.61 -23.14
C HIS A 249 -15.61 9.22 -21.89
N VAL A 250 -15.17 8.14 -21.21
CA VAL A 250 -15.66 7.78 -19.87
C VAL A 250 -14.51 7.69 -18.91
N ILE A 251 -14.63 8.36 -17.76
CA ILE A 251 -13.69 8.23 -16.65
C ILE A 251 -14.29 7.39 -15.53
N ILE A 252 -13.49 6.46 -14.99
CA ILE A 252 -13.85 5.56 -13.89
C ILE A 252 -13.13 6.02 -12.64
N LEU A 253 -13.87 6.44 -11.62
CA LEU A 253 -13.36 6.88 -10.34
C LEU A 253 -13.65 5.80 -9.30
N ASP A 254 -12.81 4.77 -9.29
CA ASP A 254 -12.92 3.63 -8.39
C ASP A 254 -11.55 3.03 -8.08
N GLN A 255 -11.50 2.21 -7.04
CA GLN A 255 -10.29 1.55 -6.54
C GLN A 255 -10.29 0.04 -6.82
N GLY A 256 -11.46 -0.62 -6.85
CA GLY A 256 -11.54 -2.08 -6.91
C GLY A 256 -12.34 -2.66 -8.09
N ALA A 257 -13.39 -1.98 -8.58
CA ALA A 257 -14.27 -2.52 -9.62
C ALA A 257 -13.91 -2.09 -11.05
N VAL A 258 -12.77 -1.39 -11.24
CA VAL A 258 -12.35 -0.90 -12.57
C VAL A 258 -12.34 -2.02 -13.63
N PRO A 259 -11.78 -3.23 -13.37
CA PRO A 259 -11.78 -4.30 -14.36
C PRO A 259 -13.18 -4.76 -14.76
N GLN A 260 -14.10 -4.89 -13.79
CA GLN A 260 -15.47 -5.31 -14.03
C GLN A 260 -16.24 -4.28 -14.87
N ILE A 261 -16.08 -2.99 -14.56
CA ILE A 261 -16.71 -1.89 -15.29
C ILE A 261 -16.20 -1.87 -16.74
N ILE A 262 -14.89 -1.94 -16.98
CA ILE A 262 -14.29 -2.00 -18.31
C ILE A 262 -14.87 -3.17 -19.11
N ASN A 263 -14.87 -4.39 -18.53
CA ASN A 263 -15.37 -5.58 -19.20
C ASN A 263 -16.85 -5.45 -19.56
N GLN A 264 -17.69 -4.91 -18.69
CA GLN A 264 -19.12 -4.73 -18.97
C GLN A 264 -19.36 -3.62 -20.02
N ILE A 265 -18.60 -2.53 -20.02
CA ILE A 265 -18.64 -1.53 -21.09
C ILE A 265 -18.34 -2.19 -22.45
N ARG A 266 -17.25 -2.94 -22.58
CA ARG A 266 -16.87 -3.62 -23.82
C ARG A 266 -17.86 -4.71 -24.22
N THR A 267 -18.36 -5.50 -23.27
CA THR A 267 -19.38 -6.53 -23.51
C THR A 267 -20.71 -5.94 -24.02
N SER A 268 -21.04 -4.70 -23.61
CA SER A 268 -22.22 -3.98 -24.13
C SER A 268 -22.07 -3.50 -25.57
N GLY A 269 -20.94 -3.81 -26.23
CA GLY A 269 -20.61 -3.34 -27.58
C GLY A 269 -20.34 -1.83 -27.65
N TRP A 270 -19.90 -1.23 -26.51
CA TRP A 270 -19.58 0.18 -26.46
C TRP A 270 -18.05 0.38 -26.44
N ASP A 271 -17.53 0.90 -27.55
CA ASP A 271 -16.10 1.15 -27.75
C ASP A 271 -15.75 2.62 -27.48
N VAL A 272 -16.15 3.12 -26.31
CA VAL A 272 -15.81 4.47 -25.86
C VAL A 272 -14.39 4.49 -25.28
N PRO A 273 -13.60 5.53 -25.56
CA PRO A 273 -12.32 5.74 -24.88
C PRO A 273 -12.49 5.83 -23.35
N LEU A 274 -11.61 5.16 -22.61
CA LEU A 274 -11.69 5.05 -21.16
C LEU A 274 -10.51 5.70 -20.47
N ALA A 275 -10.78 6.29 -19.30
CA ALA A 275 -9.78 6.79 -18.38
C ALA A 275 -10.09 6.33 -16.95
N ALA A 276 -9.06 6.32 -16.08
CA ALA A 276 -9.18 6.05 -14.65
C ALA A 276 -8.18 6.89 -13.85
N LEU A 277 -8.40 7.06 -12.55
CA LEU A 277 -7.39 7.57 -11.64
C LEU A 277 -6.40 6.48 -11.23
N GLY A 278 -5.22 6.88 -10.75
CA GLY A 278 -4.12 6.00 -10.36
C GLY A 278 -4.47 4.85 -9.44
N PRO A 279 -5.32 5.03 -8.41
CA PRO A 279 -5.75 3.92 -7.56
C PRO A 279 -6.46 2.77 -8.28
N GLY A 280 -6.99 3.01 -9.49
CA GLY A 280 -7.55 1.94 -10.34
C GLY A 280 -6.49 1.06 -11.01
N THR A 281 -5.20 1.38 -10.89
CA THR A 281 -4.13 0.55 -11.46
C THR A 281 -3.88 -0.68 -10.61
N SER A 282 -3.94 -1.85 -11.22
CA SER A 282 -3.59 -3.10 -10.57
C SER A 282 -3.07 -4.11 -11.60
N GLU A 283 -2.33 -5.12 -11.15
CA GLU A 283 -1.95 -6.23 -12.03
C GLU A 283 -3.16 -7.02 -12.49
N GLN A 284 -4.15 -7.16 -11.62
CA GLN A 284 -5.40 -7.82 -11.95
C GLN A 284 -6.19 -7.06 -13.03
N LEU A 285 -6.06 -5.73 -13.11
CA LEU A 285 -6.71 -4.98 -14.17
C LEU A 285 -6.33 -5.54 -15.54
N ILE A 286 -5.03 -5.68 -15.84
CA ILE A 286 -4.59 -6.23 -17.12
C ILE A 286 -4.98 -7.70 -17.26
N SER A 287 -4.77 -8.52 -16.24
CA SER A 287 -5.05 -9.95 -16.30
C SER A 287 -6.54 -10.27 -16.43
N GLN A 288 -7.42 -9.47 -15.81
CA GLN A 288 -8.88 -9.66 -15.87
C GLN A 288 -9.52 -9.03 -17.09
N THR A 289 -8.95 -7.99 -17.67
CA THR A 289 -9.53 -7.26 -18.80
C THR A 289 -8.93 -7.69 -20.15
N GLY A 290 -7.68 -8.13 -20.16
CA GLY A 290 -6.94 -8.44 -21.37
C GLY A 290 -7.04 -7.27 -22.37
N LYS A 291 -7.46 -7.56 -23.60
CA LYS A 291 -7.62 -6.55 -24.66
C LYS A 291 -8.69 -5.47 -24.38
N ASN A 292 -9.58 -5.68 -23.41
CA ASN A 292 -10.65 -4.73 -23.12
C ASN A 292 -10.13 -3.44 -22.46
N SER A 293 -8.95 -3.49 -21.84
CA SER A 293 -8.27 -2.32 -21.27
C SER A 293 -7.27 -1.68 -22.22
N GLU A 294 -7.09 -2.20 -23.42
CA GLU A 294 -6.18 -1.59 -24.40
C GLU A 294 -6.60 -0.14 -24.69
N GLY A 295 -5.64 0.79 -24.63
CA GLY A 295 -5.87 2.22 -24.80
C GLY A 295 -6.46 2.94 -23.56
N LEU A 296 -6.64 2.26 -22.42
CA LEU A 296 -7.03 2.92 -21.16
C LEU A 296 -5.96 3.98 -20.80
N LEU A 297 -6.42 5.19 -20.47
CA LEU A 297 -5.57 6.27 -19.95
C LEU A 297 -5.70 6.34 -18.44
N ILE A 298 -4.59 6.58 -17.75
CA ILE A 298 -4.55 6.55 -16.28
C ILE A 298 -3.65 7.68 -15.77
N THR A 299 -4.08 8.37 -14.72
CA THR A 299 -3.18 9.25 -13.96
C THR A 299 -2.31 8.40 -13.02
N SER A 300 -1.06 8.75 -12.84
CA SER A 300 -0.23 8.13 -11.80
C SER A 300 0.80 9.11 -11.25
N PRO A 301 1.04 9.15 -9.94
CA PRO A 301 2.13 9.93 -9.37
C PRO A 301 3.47 9.18 -9.38
N PHE A 302 3.51 7.94 -9.90
CA PHE A 302 4.70 7.09 -9.90
C PHE A 302 4.65 6.07 -11.03
N PHE A 303 5.82 5.74 -11.56
CA PHE A 303 6.01 4.69 -12.55
C PHE A 303 7.34 3.98 -12.32
N PHE A 304 7.39 2.65 -12.52
CA PHE A 304 8.63 1.89 -12.45
C PHE A 304 9.47 2.15 -13.70
N ASP A 305 10.42 3.08 -13.59
CA ASP A 305 11.37 3.39 -14.65
C ASP A 305 12.32 2.20 -14.87
N PRO A 306 12.32 1.56 -16.04
CA PRO A 306 13.18 0.42 -16.33
C PRO A 306 14.68 0.79 -16.42
N GLU A 307 15.01 2.07 -16.61
CA GLU A 307 16.40 2.56 -16.63
C GLU A 307 16.96 2.70 -15.19
N ASN A 308 16.09 2.77 -14.17
CA ASN A 308 16.51 2.84 -12.78
C ASN A 308 16.77 1.43 -12.22
N LYS A 309 18.04 1.08 -12.04
CA LYS A 309 18.49 -0.25 -11.60
C LYS A 309 18.03 -0.60 -10.18
N GLU A 310 18.01 0.37 -9.27
CA GLU A 310 17.59 0.14 -7.88
C GLU A 310 16.09 -0.15 -7.83
N LEU A 311 15.31 0.62 -8.58
CA LEU A 311 13.87 0.44 -8.70
C LEU A 311 13.52 -0.89 -9.38
N THR A 312 14.29 -1.27 -10.40
CA THR A 312 14.15 -2.58 -11.06
C THR A 312 14.48 -3.73 -10.10
N ALA A 313 15.55 -3.64 -9.33
CA ALA A 313 15.91 -4.65 -8.34
C ALA A 313 14.85 -4.80 -7.24
N TRP A 314 14.30 -3.68 -6.75
CA TRP A 314 13.19 -3.69 -5.79
C TRP A 314 11.94 -4.38 -6.38
N LYS A 315 11.60 -4.05 -7.62
CA LYS A 315 10.48 -4.65 -8.35
C LYS A 315 10.66 -6.16 -8.50
N ASP A 316 11.84 -6.62 -8.90
CA ASP A 316 12.14 -8.03 -9.11
C ASP A 316 12.06 -8.82 -7.79
N GLU A 317 12.56 -8.25 -6.69
CA GLU A 317 12.43 -8.82 -5.36
C GLU A 317 10.96 -8.93 -4.95
N PHE A 318 10.17 -7.86 -5.13
CA PHE A 318 8.74 -7.88 -4.84
C PHE A 318 8.03 -8.99 -5.64
N VAL A 319 8.24 -9.05 -6.95
CA VAL A 319 7.64 -10.09 -7.82
C VAL A 319 8.00 -11.49 -7.35
N SER A 320 9.26 -11.71 -6.96
CA SER A 320 9.72 -13.00 -6.44
C SER A 320 8.98 -13.45 -5.18
N LYS A 321 8.59 -12.50 -4.31
CA LYS A 321 7.91 -12.76 -3.04
C LYS A 321 6.38 -12.76 -3.17
N ALA A 322 5.83 -11.85 -3.98
CA ALA A 322 4.39 -11.63 -4.12
C ALA A 322 3.75 -12.54 -5.18
N GLY A 323 4.50 -12.88 -6.24
CA GLY A 323 3.99 -13.63 -7.39
C GLY A 323 3.21 -12.77 -8.39
N PHE A 324 3.20 -11.44 -8.24
CA PHE A 324 2.57 -10.49 -9.15
C PHE A 324 3.37 -9.17 -9.23
N GLN A 325 3.09 -8.37 -10.27
CA GLN A 325 3.80 -7.10 -10.48
C GLN A 325 3.35 -6.04 -9.47
N PRO A 326 4.26 -5.24 -8.92
CA PRO A 326 3.88 -4.13 -8.06
C PRO A 326 3.33 -2.96 -8.86
N THR A 327 2.38 -2.25 -8.24
CA THR A 327 1.96 -0.91 -8.63
C THR A 327 2.54 0.11 -7.63
N ILE A 328 2.07 1.35 -7.67
CA ILE A 328 2.43 2.37 -6.67
C ILE A 328 2.04 1.97 -5.25
N HIS A 329 0.95 1.20 -5.06
CA HIS A 329 0.39 0.91 -3.74
C HIS A 329 1.35 0.11 -2.84
N PRO A 330 1.91 -1.05 -3.25
CA PRO A 330 2.93 -1.73 -2.47
C PRO A 330 4.24 -0.93 -2.35
N ALA A 331 4.60 -0.10 -3.35
CA ALA A 331 5.76 0.76 -3.24
C ALA A 331 5.60 1.81 -2.14
N CYS A 332 4.42 2.46 -2.05
CA CYS A 332 4.10 3.35 -0.93
C CYS A 332 4.09 2.59 0.41
N ALA A 333 3.54 1.37 0.45
CA ALA A 333 3.53 0.58 1.67
C ALA A 333 4.95 0.26 2.18
N TYR A 334 5.87 -0.06 1.28
CA TYR A 334 7.30 -0.21 1.60
C TYR A 334 7.89 1.07 2.21
N ASP A 335 7.63 2.21 1.58
CA ASP A 335 8.14 3.50 2.03
C ASP A 335 7.62 3.90 3.41
N THR A 336 6.38 3.50 3.81
CA THR A 336 5.85 3.81 5.15
C THR A 336 6.71 3.23 6.26
N VAL A 337 7.26 2.03 6.09
CA VAL A 337 8.15 1.41 7.10
C VAL A 337 9.45 2.20 7.22
N TYR A 338 10.03 2.64 6.10
CA TYR A 338 11.25 3.46 6.10
C TYR A 338 11.01 4.85 6.67
N LEU A 339 9.82 5.42 6.47
CA LEU A 339 9.45 6.71 7.08
C LEU A 339 9.41 6.61 8.61
N ILE A 340 8.81 5.55 9.15
CA ILE A 340 8.82 5.28 10.60
C ILE A 340 10.26 5.04 11.10
N LYS A 341 11.07 4.28 10.34
CA LYS A 341 12.49 4.09 10.65
C LYS A 341 13.21 5.43 10.76
N THR A 342 13.08 6.27 9.73
CA THR A 342 13.74 7.59 9.67
C THR A 342 13.30 8.49 10.81
N ALA A 343 12.00 8.52 11.13
CA ALA A 343 11.48 9.27 12.26
C ALA A 343 12.10 8.79 13.59
N ILE A 344 12.13 7.48 13.82
CA ILE A 344 12.71 6.91 15.07
C ILE A 344 14.20 7.18 15.16
N GLU A 345 14.96 7.11 14.06
CA GLU A 345 16.39 7.43 14.06
C GLU A 345 16.68 8.89 14.46
N ALA A 346 15.78 9.79 14.14
CA ALA A 346 15.87 11.21 14.47
C ALA A 346 15.44 11.58 15.92
N ILE A 347 14.93 10.63 16.70
CA ILE A 347 14.54 10.87 18.09
C ILE A 347 15.78 10.90 18.99
N ASP A 348 15.96 11.98 19.74
CA ASP A 348 16.95 12.04 20.81
C ASP A 348 16.28 11.62 22.13
N GLY A 349 16.58 10.42 22.64
CA GLY A 349 15.99 9.89 23.88
C GLY A 349 15.07 8.71 23.69
N ASP A 350 14.01 8.62 24.51
CA ASP A 350 13.10 7.49 24.52
C ASP A 350 12.19 7.48 23.27
N ILE A 351 12.01 6.30 22.68
CA ILE A 351 11.10 6.09 21.57
C ILE A 351 9.68 6.03 22.15
N THR A 352 8.89 7.08 21.91
CA THR A 352 7.48 7.17 22.30
C THR A 352 6.59 7.42 21.08
N ARG A 353 5.30 7.14 21.18
CA ARG A 353 4.32 7.41 20.11
C ARG A 353 4.31 8.89 19.71
N GLU A 354 4.39 9.79 20.70
CA GLU A 354 4.45 11.24 20.45
C GLU A 354 5.75 11.66 19.76
N ALA A 355 6.91 11.15 20.21
CA ALA A 355 8.20 11.45 19.59
C ALA A 355 8.25 10.94 18.13
N ILE A 356 7.67 9.76 17.85
CA ILE A 356 7.53 9.26 16.47
C ILE A 356 6.70 10.23 15.64
N ARG A 357 5.54 10.70 16.14
CA ARG A 357 4.68 11.64 15.45
C ARG A 357 5.42 12.95 15.14
N ASP A 358 6.12 13.51 16.11
CA ASP A 358 6.85 14.78 15.95
C ASP A 358 7.94 14.67 14.88
N LYS A 359 8.71 13.58 14.95
CA LYS A 359 9.79 13.37 13.98
C LYS A 359 9.28 12.95 12.59
N LEU A 360 8.16 12.21 12.51
CA LEU A 360 7.54 11.88 11.23
C LEU A 360 7.09 13.13 10.47
N ALA A 361 6.51 14.11 11.17
CA ALA A 361 6.09 15.37 10.55
C ALA A 361 7.26 16.18 9.96
N GLU A 362 8.48 15.99 10.44
CA GLU A 362 9.70 16.67 9.98
C GLU A 362 10.46 15.90 8.90
N VAL A 363 10.03 14.67 8.54
CA VAL A 363 10.76 13.81 7.61
C VAL A 363 10.91 14.45 6.23
N ASP A 364 12.14 14.40 5.72
CA ASP A 364 12.50 14.68 4.32
C ASP A 364 13.27 13.45 3.82
N TYR A 365 12.58 12.59 3.04
CA TYR A 365 13.05 11.26 2.68
C TYR A 365 12.83 11.01 1.19
N THR A 366 13.76 10.32 0.54
CA THR A 366 13.59 9.82 -0.82
C THR A 366 13.46 8.30 -0.77
N GLY A 367 12.25 7.81 -1.01
CA GLY A 367 11.92 6.39 -1.02
C GLY A 367 11.86 5.79 -2.42
N VAL A 368 11.33 4.57 -2.48
CA VAL A 368 11.04 3.88 -3.75
C VAL A 368 10.11 4.72 -4.63
N THR A 369 9.14 5.40 -4.01
CA THR A 369 8.17 6.25 -4.71
C THR A 369 8.66 7.68 -4.95
N GLY A 370 9.93 7.96 -4.75
CA GLY A 370 10.54 9.29 -4.92
C GLY A 370 10.52 10.14 -3.63
N PRO A 371 10.63 11.47 -3.77
CA PRO A 371 10.70 12.38 -2.61
C PRO A 371 9.40 12.37 -1.81
N ILE A 372 9.54 12.31 -0.48
CA ILE A 372 8.44 12.33 0.49
C ILE A 372 8.77 13.37 1.54
N LYS A 373 7.94 14.40 1.61
CA LYS A 373 7.98 15.45 2.61
C LYS A 373 6.56 15.86 2.96
N PHE A 374 6.22 15.76 4.24
CA PHE A 374 4.87 16.08 4.69
C PHE A 374 4.62 17.60 4.66
N THR A 375 3.38 17.95 4.32
CA THR A 375 2.82 19.28 4.53
C THR A 375 2.48 19.45 6.03
N GLU A 376 2.10 20.66 6.42
CA GLU A 376 1.59 20.94 7.77
C GLU A 376 0.35 20.11 8.16
N ASN A 377 -0.36 19.58 7.17
CA ASN A 377 -1.56 18.76 7.35
C ASN A 377 -1.26 17.27 7.50
N GLY A 378 -0.01 16.81 7.28
CA GLY A 378 0.33 15.38 7.34
C GLY A 378 0.11 14.61 6.03
N ASP A 379 -0.18 15.29 4.92
CA ASP A 379 -0.19 14.75 3.56
C ASP A 379 1.07 15.16 2.78
N ILE A 380 1.18 14.72 1.53
CA ILE A 380 2.29 15.10 0.66
C ILE A 380 1.82 15.63 -0.70
N ASN A 381 2.64 16.47 -1.30
CA ASN A 381 2.44 16.90 -2.68
C ASN A 381 3.09 15.89 -3.64
N ARG A 382 2.32 15.45 -4.64
CA ARG A 382 2.79 14.59 -5.73
C ARG A 382 2.63 15.31 -7.07
N GLN A 383 3.57 15.05 -7.97
CA GLN A 383 3.40 15.34 -9.39
C GLN A 383 2.76 14.13 -10.06
N TYR A 384 1.86 14.38 -11.01
CA TYR A 384 1.15 13.33 -11.72
C TYR A 384 1.63 13.25 -13.17
N MET A 385 1.59 12.06 -13.73
CA MET A 385 1.88 11.77 -15.13
C MET A 385 0.70 11.06 -15.78
N ILE A 386 0.68 11.03 -17.10
CA ILE A 386 -0.29 10.26 -17.87
C ILE A 386 0.36 8.94 -18.25
N CYS A 387 -0.27 7.87 -17.81
CA CYS A 387 0.05 6.50 -18.18
C CYS A 387 -1.03 5.92 -19.07
N GLY A 388 -0.78 4.79 -19.67
CA GLY A 388 -1.77 4.05 -20.44
C GLY A 388 -1.47 2.56 -20.48
N ILE A 389 -2.37 1.79 -21.08
CA ILE A 389 -2.16 0.37 -21.36
C ILE A 389 -1.97 0.20 -22.85
N GLU A 390 -0.81 -0.35 -23.27
CA GLU A 390 -0.47 -0.69 -24.65
C GLU A 390 0.14 -2.09 -24.70
N ASN A 391 -0.38 -2.93 -25.60
CA ASN A 391 0.06 -4.31 -25.76
C ASN A 391 -0.01 -5.11 -24.43
N GLY A 392 -1.02 -4.82 -23.60
CA GLY A 392 -1.20 -5.45 -22.30
C GLY A 392 -0.16 -5.06 -21.24
N GLN A 393 0.47 -3.89 -21.37
CA GLN A 393 1.45 -3.37 -20.42
C GLN A 393 1.16 -1.92 -20.06
N TYR A 394 1.48 -1.53 -18.84
CA TYR A 394 1.49 -0.11 -18.46
C TYR A 394 2.67 0.61 -19.12
N VAL A 395 2.38 1.76 -19.71
CA VAL A 395 3.38 2.62 -20.36
C VAL A 395 3.18 4.08 -19.96
N ILE A 396 4.28 4.83 -19.87
CA ILE A 396 4.21 6.31 -19.80
C ILE A 396 3.85 6.82 -21.20
N LYS A 397 2.88 7.72 -21.26
CA LYS A 397 2.54 8.42 -22.50
C LYS A 397 3.51 9.56 -22.70
N GLU A 398 4.20 9.57 -23.87
CA GLU A 398 5.11 10.65 -24.26
C GLU A 398 4.34 11.92 -24.64
N GLY A 399 5.00 13.06 -24.52
CA GLY A 399 4.57 14.35 -25.08
C GLY A 399 3.82 15.27 -24.13
N PHE A 400 3.67 14.92 -22.85
CA PHE A 400 3.06 15.79 -21.87
C PHE A 400 4.02 16.14 -20.72
N ASP A 401 4.51 17.37 -20.70
CA ASP A 401 5.37 17.93 -19.65
C ASP A 401 4.64 19.11 -18.99
N TYR A 402 3.86 18.80 -17.94
CA TYR A 402 3.10 19.80 -17.19
C TYR A 402 3.97 20.65 -16.24
N SER A 403 5.26 20.32 -16.07
CA SER A 403 6.21 21.15 -15.32
C SER A 403 6.46 22.49 -15.99
N LYS A 404 6.15 22.58 -17.30
CA LYS A 404 6.27 23.82 -18.10
C LYS A 404 5.03 24.70 -18.11
N GLU A 405 3.96 24.31 -17.41
CA GLU A 405 2.69 25.02 -17.42
C GLU A 405 2.36 25.78 -16.11
N ASN A 406 3.34 25.99 -15.24
CA ASN A 406 3.21 26.85 -14.05
C ASN A 406 3.51 28.30 -14.36
#